data_226f578e2db1375928612cc3ef908a16
#
_entry.id   226f578e2db1375928612cc3ef908a16
#
_cell.length_a   1.000
_cell.length_b   1.000
_cell.length_c   1.000
_cell.angle_alpha   90.00
_cell.angle_beta   90.00
_cell.angle_gamma   90.00
#
_symmetry.space_group_name_H-M   'P 1'
#
loop_
_entity.id
_entity.type
_entity.pdbx_description
1 polymer ?
#
loop_
_entity_poly.entity_id
_entity_poly.type
_entity_poly.pdbx_seq_one_letter_code
_entity_poly.pdbx_strand_id
1 'polypeptide(L)'
;MFNLVYLVMKNIFLFLCVGLLTLNGFSQKKINNTKTPSSASALPKVDNLQVEIKNGKFQVTISEKGKNIDMLIVKDVDAAFTPKDCKLSSFTASGVKLYLLTWTELSTTKLTNKTEEKTTIYSVIYEITTKKQVYSNYQLINHITEKVSMGGTGAFETQEKMRREGFEFTLNSDGSVTQKNKTQQTTFVYDKVKIEFRKR
;
A
#
# COMPACT_ATOMS: atom_id res chain seq x y z
N MET A 1 62.53 -45.15 23.49
CA MET A 1 61.82 -44.91 22.21
C MET A 1 60.32 -44.61 22.44
N PHE A 2 59.68 -45.22 23.43
CA PHE A 2 58.23 -44.98 23.73
C PHE A 2 57.85 -43.61 24.26
N ASN A 3 58.70 -42.92 24.99
CA ASN A 3 58.37 -41.60 25.60
C ASN A 3 58.29 -40.45 24.58
N LEU A 4 59.04 -40.51 23.48
CA LEU A 4 59.04 -39.46 22.47
C LEU A 4 57.76 -39.45 21.62
N VAL A 5 57.25 -40.66 21.27
CA VAL A 5 56.00 -40.80 20.51
C VAL A 5 54.80 -40.30 21.31
N TYR A 6 54.76 -40.57 22.61
CA TYR A 6 53.68 -40.15 23.49
C TYR A 6 53.63 -38.60 23.64
N LEU A 7 54.80 -37.96 23.72
CA LEU A 7 54.92 -36.51 23.83
C LEU A 7 54.45 -35.81 22.54
N VAL A 8 54.79 -36.38 21.38
CA VAL A 8 54.36 -35.85 20.07
C VAL A 8 52.86 -36.00 19.86
N MET A 9 52.29 -37.12 20.21
CA MET A 9 50.84 -37.37 20.10
C MET A 9 50.01 -36.46 21.04
N LYS A 10 50.52 -36.22 22.26
CA LYS A 10 49.85 -35.32 23.23
C LYS A 10 49.79 -33.86 22.72
N ASN A 11 50.86 -33.40 22.09
CA ASN A 11 50.90 -32.03 21.53
C ASN A 11 50.03 -31.88 20.27
N ILE A 12 49.96 -32.91 19.43
CA ILE A 12 49.07 -32.93 18.24
C ILE A 12 47.59 -32.90 18.68
N PHE A 13 47.25 -33.65 19.74
CA PHE A 13 45.86 -33.67 20.24
C PHE A 13 45.47 -32.30 20.88
N LEU A 14 46.43 -31.64 21.57
CA LEU A 14 46.20 -30.32 22.14
C LEU A 14 45.97 -29.26 21.04
N PHE A 15 46.72 -29.30 19.92
CA PHE A 15 46.55 -28.42 18.79
C PHE A 15 45.21 -28.67 18.05
N LEU A 16 44.77 -29.93 17.96
CA LEU A 16 43.51 -30.27 17.32
C LEU A 16 42.29 -29.73 18.12
N CYS A 17 42.34 -29.80 19.46
CA CYS A 17 41.30 -29.26 20.34
C CYS A 17 41.22 -27.74 20.34
N VAL A 18 42.35 -27.03 20.21
CA VAL A 18 42.34 -25.55 20.10
C VAL A 18 41.81 -25.10 18.76
N GLY A 19 42.08 -25.83 17.66
CA GLY A 19 41.56 -25.51 16.33
C GLY A 19 40.03 -25.66 16.21
N LEU A 20 39.43 -26.57 16.98
CA LEU A 20 37.97 -26.79 16.97
C LEU A 20 37.16 -25.79 17.77
N LEU A 21 37.79 -25.00 18.66
CA LEU A 21 37.12 -23.94 19.46
C LEU A 21 36.98 -22.63 18.74
N THR A 22 37.62 -22.43 17.58
CA THR A 22 37.56 -21.15 16.83
C THR A 22 36.49 -21.11 15.73
N LEU A 23 35.73 -22.21 15.51
CA LEU A 23 34.72 -22.28 14.44
C LEU A 23 33.29 -21.98 14.91
N ASN A 24 33.06 -21.60 16.16
CA ASN A 24 31.74 -21.19 16.67
C ASN A 24 31.57 -19.68 16.74
N GLY A 25 32.23 -18.92 15.87
CA GLY A 25 31.90 -17.54 15.57
C GLY A 25 30.64 -17.44 14.70
N PHE A 26 29.47 -17.99 15.13
CA PHE A 26 28.19 -17.57 14.61
C PHE A 26 28.00 -16.11 14.98
N SER A 27 28.38 -15.25 14.05
CA SER A 27 27.94 -13.86 14.04
C SER A 27 26.39 -13.89 14.02
N GLN A 28 25.79 -13.85 15.21
CA GLN A 28 24.42 -13.44 15.35
C GLN A 28 24.36 -12.02 14.80
N LYS A 29 23.99 -11.91 13.52
CA LYS A 29 23.55 -10.68 12.92
C LYS A 29 22.36 -10.22 13.76
N LYS A 30 22.64 -9.36 14.73
CA LYS A 30 21.66 -8.68 15.55
C LYS A 30 20.75 -8.00 14.53
N ILE A 31 19.59 -8.60 14.24
CA ILE A 31 18.52 -7.92 13.54
C ILE A 31 18.10 -6.84 14.53
N ASN A 32 18.74 -5.70 14.40
CA ASN A 32 18.18 -4.47 14.93
C ASN A 32 16.87 -4.28 14.17
N ASN A 33 15.77 -4.80 14.73
CA ASN A 33 14.45 -4.28 14.50
C ASN A 33 14.42 -2.85 15.09
N THR A 34 15.26 -1.99 14.57
CA THR A 34 14.95 -0.58 14.54
C THR A 34 13.74 -0.51 13.64
N LYS A 35 12.54 -0.58 14.23
CA LYS A 35 11.38 0.08 13.65
C LYS A 35 11.84 1.52 13.48
N THR A 36 12.40 1.81 12.31
CA THR A 36 12.47 3.17 11.80
C THR A 36 11.03 3.65 11.91
N PRO A 37 10.73 4.71 12.66
CA PRO A 37 9.41 5.30 12.60
C PRO A 37 9.21 5.54 11.10
N SER A 38 8.15 4.96 10.55
CA SER A 38 7.73 5.18 9.18
C SER A 38 7.76 6.70 9.01
N SER A 39 8.78 7.22 8.34
CA SER A 39 8.80 8.61 7.92
C SER A 39 7.48 8.78 7.18
N ALA A 40 6.63 9.67 7.65
CA ALA A 40 5.42 10.03 6.94
C ALA A 40 5.88 10.30 5.51
N SER A 41 5.60 9.38 4.60
CA SER A 41 6.11 9.48 3.23
C SER A 41 5.54 10.78 2.69
N ALA A 42 6.44 11.69 2.26
CA ALA A 42 6.01 12.97 1.72
C ALA A 42 4.94 12.72 0.65
N LEU A 43 3.80 13.40 0.78
CA LEU A 43 2.71 13.22 -0.17
C LEU A 43 3.16 13.63 -1.58
N PRO A 44 2.66 12.99 -2.64
CA PRO A 44 3.21 13.11 -3.99
C PRO A 44 3.00 14.49 -4.58
N LYS A 45 3.95 14.86 -5.46
CA LYS A 45 3.92 16.09 -6.26
C LYS A 45 4.22 15.75 -7.71
N VAL A 46 3.44 16.31 -8.63
CA VAL A 46 3.65 16.18 -10.08
C VAL A 46 3.33 17.51 -10.75
N ASP A 47 4.22 17.99 -11.58
CA ASP A 47 4.13 19.33 -12.21
C ASP A 47 3.94 20.43 -11.16
N ASN A 48 2.86 21.19 -11.28
CA ASN A 48 2.46 22.23 -10.35
C ASN A 48 1.41 21.77 -9.31
N LEU A 49 1.16 20.46 -9.22
CA LEU A 49 0.19 19.86 -8.30
C LEU A 49 0.90 19.19 -7.14
N GLN A 50 0.38 19.37 -5.94
CA GLN A 50 0.86 18.72 -4.72
C GLN A 50 -0.32 18.18 -3.92
N VAL A 51 -0.24 16.91 -3.53
CA VAL A 51 -1.19 16.33 -2.57
C VAL A 51 -0.81 16.78 -1.18
N GLU A 52 -1.78 17.20 -0.39
CA GLU A 52 -1.56 17.57 1.01
C GLU A 52 -2.78 17.29 1.90
N ILE A 53 -2.53 17.18 3.20
CA ILE A 53 -3.56 17.14 4.24
C ILE A 53 -3.43 18.44 5.01
N LYS A 54 -4.46 19.29 4.93
CA LYS A 54 -4.44 20.61 5.55
C LYS A 54 -5.85 21.02 6.00
N ASN A 55 -5.95 21.55 7.21
CA ASN A 55 -7.21 22.02 7.78
C ASN A 55 -8.34 20.97 7.74
N GLY A 56 -8.04 19.69 8.05
CA GLY A 56 -9.02 18.62 8.01
C GLY A 56 -9.46 18.22 6.60
N LYS A 57 -8.68 18.54 5.57
CA LYS A 57 -8.97 18.21 4.18
C LYS A 57 -7.81 17.48 3.53
N PHE A 58 -8.12 16.39 2.87
CA PHE A 58 -7.24 15.74 1.91
C PHE A 58 -7.50 16.38 0.55
N GLN A 59 -6.49 17.03 -0.03
CA GLN A 59 -6.65 17.93 -1.18
C GLN A 59 -5.45 17.86 -2.13
N VAL A 60 -5.68 18.32 -3.36
CA VAL A 60 -4.64 18.60 -4.36
C VAL A 60 -4.52 20.11 -4.51
N THR A 61 -3.38 20.65 -4.13
CA THR A 61 -3.08 22.09 -4.25
C THR A 61 -2.44 22.37 -5.60
N ILE A 62 -2.89 23.42 -6.26
CA ILE A 62 -2.38 23.91 -7.54
C ILE A 62 -1.49 25.10 -7.26
N SER A 63 -0.21 25.05 -7.71
CA SER A 63 0.74 26.14 -7.50
C SER A 63 1.16 26.79 -8.83
N GLU A 64 1.33 28.09 -8.83
CA GLU A 64 1.92 28.84 -9.93
C GLU A 64 3.02 29.75 -9.40
N LYS A 65 4.20 29.72 -10.04
CA LYS A 65 5.39 30.49 -9.63
C LYS A 65 5.71 30.37 -8.12
N GLY A 66 5.49 29.15 -7.56
CA GLY A 66 5.76 28.86 -6.15
C GLY A 66 4.67 29.35 -5.16
N LYS A 67 3.57 29.91 -5.63
CA LYS A 67 2.42 30.29 -4.80
C LYS A 67 1.25 29.36 -5.07
N ASN A 68 0.56 28.96 -4.01
CA ASN A 68 -0.67 28.20 -4.13
C ASN A 68 -1.77 29.13 -4.63
N ILE A 69 -2.33 28.83 -5.79
CA ILE A 69 -3.37 29.64 -6.43
C ILE A 69 -4.75 29.05 -6.29
N ASP A 70 -4.83 27.71 -6.10
CA ASP A 70 -6.09 27.00 -6.01
C ASP A 70 -5.95 25.63 -5.34
N MET A 71 -7.09 24.97 -5.05
CA MET A 71 -7.13 23.64 -4.48
C MET A 71 -8.33 22.83 -4.97
N LEU A 72 -8.16 21.53 -5.08
CA LEU A 72 -9.21 20.53 -5.31
C LEU A 72 -9.38 19.70 -4.05
N ILE A 73 -10.50 19.83 -3.38
CA ILE A 73 -10.81 19.05 -2.18
C ILE A 73 -11.18 17.64 -2.64
N VAL A 74 -10.44 16.65 -2.17
CA VAL A 74 -10.71 15.21 -2.44
C VAL A 74 -11.74 14.69 -1.45
N LYS A 75 -11.52 14.95 -0.15
CA LYS A 75 -12.46 14.59 0.95
C LYS A 75 -12.11 15.33 2.24
N ASP A 76 -13.08 15.47 3.12
CA ASP A 76 -12.84 15.86 4.50
C ASP A 76 -12.25 14.68 5.28
N VAL A 77 -11.29 14.94 6.18
CA VAL A 77 -10.55 13.93 6.92
C VAL A 77 -10.34 14.36 8.36
N ASP A 78 -10.23 13.39 9.25
CA ASP A 78 -9.84 13.61 10.64
C ASP A 78 -8.30 13.67 10.80
N ALA A 79 -7.85 13.97 12.01
CA ALA A 79 -6.42 14.07 12.33
C ALA A 79 -5.67 12.72 12.27
N ALA A 80 -6.39 11.60 12.32
CA ALA A 80 -5.82 10.26 12.27
C ALA A 80 -5.69 9.74 10.82
N PHE A 81 -6.24 10.46 9.84
CA PHE A 81 -6.21 10.06 8.45
C PHE A 81 -4.78 9.99 7.91
N THR A 82 -4.40 8.81 7.44
CA THR A 82 -3.08 8.57 6.86
C THR A 82 -3.24 7.71 5.60
N PRO A 83 -3.27 8.32 4.41
CA PRO A 83 -3.37 7.56 3.17
C PRO A 83 -2.10 6.75 2.94
N LYS A 84 -2.25 5.47 2.57
CA LYS A 84 -1.15 4.60 2.17
C LYS A 84 -1.03 4.60 0.65
N ASP A 85 0.16 4.30 0.14
CA ASP A 85 0.44 4.15 -1.30
C ASP A 85 -0.12 5.32 -2.15
N CYS A 86 -0.09 6.53 -1.57
CA CYS A 86 -0.60 7.72 -2.24
C CYS A 86 0.31 8.06 -3.43
N LYS A 87 -0.26 8.11 -4.63
CA LYS A 87 0.44 8.41 -5.88
C LYS A 87 -0.35 9.43 -6.69
N LEU A 88 0.37 10.39 -7.26
CA LEU A 88 -0.16 11.34 -8.24
C LEU A 88 0.65 11.15 -9.53
N SER A 89 -0.02 11.07 -10.66
CA SER A 89 0.62 10.95 -11.98
C SER A 89 -0.16 11.71 -13.03
N SER A 90 0.52 12.19 -14.07
CA SER A 90 -0.13 12.78 -15.24
C SER A 90 -0.14 11.80 -16.40
N PHE A 91 -1.17 11.87 -17.23
CA PHE A 91 -1.30 11.10 -18.46
C PHE A 91 -2.11 11.90 -19.49
N THR A 92 -2.15 11.42 -20.72
CA THR A 92 -2.91 12.05 -21.81
C THR A 92 -4.04 11.13 -22.26
N ALA A 93 -5.27 11.65 -22.34
CA ALA A 93 -6.42 10.97 -22.91
C ALA A 93 -7.12 11.89 -23.91
N SER A 94 -7.41 11.42 -25.11
CA SER A 94 -8.04 12.20 -26.20
C SER A 94 -7.33 13.55 -26.47
N GLY A 95 -5.99 13.62 -26.28
CA GLY A 95 -5.18 14.83 -26.47
C GLY A 95 -5.24 15.81 -25.29
N VAL A 96 -5.92 15.47 -24.19
CA VAL A 96 -6.02 16.29 -22.98
C VAL A 96 -5.14 15.72 -21.88
N LYS A 97 -4.38 16.57 -21.19
CA LYS A 97 -3.58 16.19 -20.02
C LYS A 97 -4.48 16.07 -18.80
N LEU A 98 -4.50 14.90 -18.20
CA LEU A 98 -5.26 14.54 -17.01
C LEU A 98 -4.34 14.09 -15.89
N TYR A 99 -4.86 14.07 -14.65
CA TYR A 99 -4.10 13.68 -13.47
C TYR A 99 -4.84 12.60 -12.70
N LEU A 100 -4.16 11.49 -12.47
CA LEU A 100 -4.63 10.38 -11.67
C LEU A 100 -4.06 10.45 -10.26
N LEU A 101 -4.94 10.54 -9.26
CA LEU A 101 -4.63 10.38 -7.85
C LEU A 101 -5.12 9.01 -7.38
N THR A 102 -4.22 8.21 -6.80
CA THR A 102 -4.56 6.95 -6.16
C THR A 102 -4.08 6.94 -4.72
N TRP A 103 -4.85 6.33 -3.82
CA TRP A 103 -4.43 6.10 -2.44
C TRP A 103 -5.17 4.90 -1.84
N THR A 104 -4.64 4.38 -0.75
CA THR A 104 -5.21 3.27 0.01
C THR A 104 -5.57 3.71 1.41
N GLU A 105 -6.74 3.34 1.87
CA GLU A 105 -7.18 3.49 3.26
C GLU A 105 -7.29 2.13 3.93
N LEU A 106 -6.78 2.04 5.16
CA LEU A 106 -6.85 0.84 5.97
C LEU A 106 -7.73 1.10 7.18
N SER A 107 -8.61 0.16 7.49
CA SER A 107 -9.37 0.20 8.73
C SER A 107 -9.52 -1.20 9.31
N THR A 108 -9.49 -1.30 10.63
CA THR A 108 -9.66 -2.56 11.35
C THR A 108 -10.77 -2.40 12.37
N THR A 109 -11.76 -3.29 12.32
CA THR A 109 -12.83 -3.38 13.31
C THR A 109 -12.68 -4.69 14.06
N LYS A 110 -12.60 -4.61 15.40
CA LYS A 110 -12.50 -5.79 16.28
C LYS A 110 -13.75 -5.90 17.12
N LEU A 111 -14.44 -7.03 16.98
CA LEU A 111 -15.57 -7.45 17.82
C LEU A 111 -15.14 -8.69 18.60
N THR A 112 -15.92 -9.12 19.59
CA THR A 112 -15.59 -10.25 20.48
C THR A 112 -15.19 -11.52 19.71
N ASN A 113 -15.93 -11.87 18.65
CA ASN A 113 -15.72 -13.09 17.88
C ASN A 113 -15.34 -12.83 16.42
N LYS A 114 -15.09 -11.56 16.04
CA LYS A 114 -14.87 -11.20 14.64
C LYS A 114 -13.88 -10.06 14.50
N THR A 115 -12.96 -10.20 13.60
CA THR A 115 -12.07 -9.11 13.15
C THR A 115 -12.31 -8.85 11.68
N GLU A 116 -12.47 -7.60 11.28
CA GLU A 116 -12.56 -7.17 9.90
C GLU A 116 -11.40 -6.22 9.58
N GLU A 117 -10.61 -6.57 8.59
CA GLU A 117 -9.52 -5.74 8.07
C GLU A 117 -9.90 -5.29 6.66
N LYS A 118 -10.20 -4.00 6.53
CA LYS A 118 -10.65 -3.39 5.28
C LYS A 118 -9.52 -2.61 4.64
N THR A 119 -9.26 -2.90 3.38
CA THR A 119 -8.38 -2.16 2.49
C THR A 119 -9.22 -1.54 1.40
N THR A 120 -9.29 -0.21 1.34
CA THR A 120 -10.01 0.50 0.29
C THR A 120 -9.02 1.25 -0.60
N ILE A 121 -8.99 0.91 -1.88
CA ILE A 121 -8.14 1.53 -2.90
C ILE A 121 -9.00 2.50 -3.69
N TYR A 122 -8.60 3.75 -3.73
CA TYR A 122 -9.28 4.81 -4.49
C TYR A 122 -8.47 5.20 -5.71
N SER A 123 -9.17 5.55 -6.80
CA SER A 123 -8.60 6.06 -8.04
C SER A 123 -9.48 7.19 -8.56
N VAL A 124 -8.96 8.40 -8.59
CA VAL A 124 -9.70 9.60 -9.01
C VAL A 124 -8.92 10.33 -10.09
N ILE A 125 -9.60 10.75 -11.15
CA ILE A 125 -8.99 11.50 -12.25
C ILE A 125 -9.55 12.90 -12.27
N TYR A 126 -8.63 13.87 -12.39
CA TYR A 126 -8.94 15.30 -12.47
C TYR A 126 -8.52 15.87 -13.82
N GLU A 127 -9.35 16.74 -14.36
CA GLU A 127 -9.02 17.71 -15.41
C GLU A 127 -8.81 19.06 -14.72
N ILE A 128 -7.57 19.58 -14.79
CA ILE A 128 -7.14 20.71 -13.97
C ILE A 128 -7.59 22.06 -14.54
N THR A 129 -7.72 22.19 -15.86
CA THR A 129 -8.12 23.44 -16.49
C THR A 129 -9.54 23.85 -16.08
N THR A 130 -10.44 22.87 -16.00
CA THR A 130 -11.82 23.06 -15.53
C THR A 130 -12.01 22.76 -14.06
N LYS A 131 -10.95 22.26 -13.38
CA LYS A 131 -10.96 21.83 -11.97
C LYS A 131 -12.02 20.79 -11.68
N LYS A 132 -12.26 19.92 -12.65
CA LYS A 132 -13.32 18.90 -12.56
C LYS A 132 -12.75 17.53 -12.24
N GLN A 133 -13.40 16.82 -11.30
CA GLN A 133 -13.25 15.39 -11.16
C GLN A 133 -14.00 14.71 -12.30
N VAL A 134 -13.27 14.08 -13.22
CA VAL A 134 -13.81 13.50 -14.45
C VAL A 134 -14.06 12.01 -14.35
N TYR A 135 -13.49 11.37 -13.31
CA TYR A 135 -13.66 9.95 -13.03
C TYR A 135 -13.38 9.63 -11.56
N SER A 136 -14.08 8.64 -11.03
CA SER A 136 -13.86 8.12 -9.68
C SER A 136 -14.13 6.61 -9.65
N ASN A 137 -13.29 5.89 -8.93
CA ASN A 137 -13.44 4.46 -8.66
C ASN A 137 -12.94 4.12 -7.27
N TYR A 138 -13.51 3.08 -6.66
CA TYR A 138 -12.97 2.44 -5.48
C TYR A 138 -13.02 0.91 -5.62
N GLN A 139 -12.12 0.26 -4.90
CA GLN A 139 -12.11 -1.19 -4.66
C GLN A 139 -11.96 -1.42 -3.17
N LEU A 140 -12.90 -2.14 -2.57
CA LEU A 140 -12.84 -2.57 -1.18
C LEU A 140 -12.49 -4.07 -1.12
N ILE A 141 -11.47 -4.39 -0.33
CA ILE A 141 -11.08 -5.75 0.05
C ILE A 141 -11.28 -5.86 1.56
N ASN A 142 -12.16 -6.75 1.99
CA ASN A 142 -12.44 -6.99 3.40
C ASN A 142 -12.03 -8.41 3.78
N HIS A 143 -10.99 -8.54 4.60
CA HIS A 143 -10.56 -9.80 5.21
C HIS A 143 -11.26 -9.95 6.55
N ILE A 144 -12.04 -11.02 6.71
CA ILE A 144 -12.87 -11.29 7.86
C ILE A 144 -12.37 -12.56 8.53
N THR A 145 -11.95 -12.46 9.78
CA THR A 145 -11.62 -13.58 10.64
C THR A 145 -12.69 -13.70 11.72
N GLU A 146 -13.38 -14.84 11.81
CA GLU A 146 -14.53 -15.07 12.70
C GLU A 146 -14.35 -16.37 13.47
N LYS A 147 -14.63 -16.32 14.79
CA LYS A 147 -14.70 -17.51 15.65
C LYS A 147 -16.14 -18.00 15.69
N VAL A 148 -16.37 -19.19 15.15
CA VAL A 148 -17.69 -19.82 15.08
C VAL A 148 -17.77 -20.95 16.09
N SER A 149 -18.83 -20.99 16.91
CA SER A 149 -19.04 -22.09 17.85
C SER A 149 -19.38 -23.40 17.11
N MET A 150 -18.74 -24.49 17.52
CA MET A 150 -18.94 -25.83 16.96
C MET A 150 -20.13 -26.57 17.58
N GLY A 151 -21.14 -25.87 18.07
CA GLY A 151 -22.39 -26.44 18.58
C GLY A 151 -22.21 -27.46 19.70
N GLY A 152 -22.64 -27.15 20.93
CA GLY A 152 -22.77 -28.07 22.08
C GLY A 152 -21.48 -28.52 22.78
N THR A 153 -20.30 -28.33 22.16
CA THR A 153 -19.02 -28.80 22.72
C THR A 153 -18.20 -27.71 23.44
N GLY A 154 -18.62 -26.44 23.36
CA GLY A 154 -17.81 -25.31 23.83
C GLY A 154 -16.56 -25.02 22.98
N ALA A 155 -16.32 -25.80 21.93
CA ALA A 155 -15.21 -25.57 20.98
C ALA A 155 -15.56 -24.47 19.96
N PHE A 156 -14.52 -23.75 19.50
CA PHE A 156 -14.63 -22.74 18.45
C PHE A 156 -13.73 -23.08 17.28
N GLU A 157 -14.22 -22.81 16.09
CA GLU A 157 -13.43 -22.85 14.85
C GLU A 157 -13.16 -21.43 14.36
N THR A 158 -11.95 -21.17 13.86
CA THR A 158 -11.63 -19.89 13.22
C THR A 158 -11.89 -20.02 11.73
N GLN A 159 -12.77 -19.18 11.20
CA GLN A 159 -13.06 -19.10 9.77
C GLN A 159 -12.56 -17.79 9.20
N GLU A 160 -11.94 -17.88 8.01
CA GLU A 160 -11.47 -16.73 7.25
C GLU A 160 -12.31 -16.58 5.99
N LYS A 161 -12.73 -15.35 5.71
CA LYS A 161 -13.52 -15.00 4.53
C LYS A 161 -12.94 -13.73 3.90
N MET A 162 -12.89 -13.69 2.58
CA MET A 162 -12.50 -12.49 1.84
C MET A 162 -13.70 -12.00 1.01
N ARG A 163 -14.09 -10.74 1.21
CA ARG A 163 -15.10 -10.07 0.41
C ARG A 163 -14.47 -8.96 -0.40
N ARG A 164 -14.93 -8.80 -1.63
CA ARG A 164 -14.48 -7.72 -2.52
C ARG A 164 -15.69 -6.99 -3.06
N GLU A 165 -15.63 -5.65 -3.03
CA GLU A 165 -16.67 -4.75 -3.53
C GLU A 165 -16.04 -3.69 -4.43
N GLY A 166 -16.84 -3.07 -5.31
CA GLY A 166 -16.35 -2.12 -6.29
C GLY A 166 -15.58 -2.78 -7.42
N PHE A 167 -14.64 -2.04 -8.02
CA PHE A 167 -13.93 -2.47 -9.22
C PHE A 167 -12.43 -2.28 -9.08
N GLU A 168 -11.68 -3.22 -9.58
CA GLU A 168 -10.27 -3.08 -9.88
C GLU A 168 -10.09 -2.05 -11.02
N PHE A 169 -9.18 -1.12 -10.83
CA PHE A 169 -8.93 -0.01 -11.76
C PHE A 169 -7.64 -0.26 -12.54
N THR A 170 -7.69 -0.02 -13.85
CA THR A 170 -6.51 -0.03 -14.72
C THR A 170 -6.54 1.18 -15.64
N LEU A 171 -5.48 1.99 -15.61
CA LEU A 171 -5.23 3.02 -16.62
C LEU A 171 -4.47 2.37 -17.78
N ASN A 172 -5.06 2.40 -18.97
CA ASN A 172 -4.47 1.84 -20.18
C ASN A 172 -3.50 2.83 -20.84
N SER A 173 -2.62 2.35 -21.70
CA SER A 173 -1.60 3.17 -22.39
C SER A 173 -2.19 4.21 -23.35
N ASP A 174 -3.41 3.99 -23.84
CA ASP A 174 -4.16 4.95 -24.69
C ASP A 174 -4.91 6.03 -23.88
N GLY A 175 -4.78 6.03 -22.56
CA GLY A 175 -5.48 6.95 -21.66
C GLY A 175 -6.92 6.52 -21.36
N SER A 176 -7.40 5.38 -21.86
CA SER A 176 -8.68 4.80 -21.44
C SER A 176 -8.56 4.15 -20.07
N VAL A 177 -9.69 3.95 -19.41
CA VAL A 177 -9.78 3.33 -18.08
C VAL A 177 -10.58 2.04 -18.17
N THR A 178 -10.05 0.99 -17.58
CA THR A 178 -10.76 -0.29 -17.42
C THR A 178 -11.14 -0.49 -15.96
N GLN A 179 -12.42 -0.74 -15.74
CA GLN A 179 -12.97 -1.25 -14.47
C GLN A 179 -13.28 -2.74 -14.62
N LYS A 180 -12.84 -3.54 -13.67
CA LYS A 180 -13.06 -4.99 -13.66
C LYS A 180 -13.44 -5.47 -12.27
N ASN A 181 -14.41 -6.38 -12.19
CA ASN A 181 -14.66 -7.19 -11.02
C ASN A 181 -14.81 -8.67 -11.42
N LYS A 182 -15.32 -9.50 -10.53
CA LYS A 182 -15.45 -10.95 -10.77
C LYS A 182 -16.39 -11.29 -11.95
N THR A 183 -17.39 -10.45 -12.22
CA THR A 183 -18.49 -10.76 -13.16
C THR A 183 -18.49 -9.89 -14.41
N GLN A 184 -17.85 -8.73 -14.38
CA GLN A 184 -17.91 -7.79 -15.50
C GLN A 184 -16.60 -7.00 -15.65
N GLN A 185 -16.38 -6.56 -16.88
CA GLN A 185 -15.32 -5.64 -17.26
C GLN A 185 -15.91 -4.54 -18.15
N THR A 186 -15.56 -3.30 -17.89
CA THR A 186 -16.03 -2.14 -18.66
C THR A 186 -14.86 -1.21 -18.93
N THR A 187 -14.76 -0.73 -20.18
CA THR A 187 -13.76 0.27 -20.57
C THR A 187 -14.44 1.62 -20.77
N PHE A 188 -13.79 2.68 -20.27
CA PHE A 188 -14.23 4.06 -20.37
C PHE A 188 -13.21 4.86 -21.16
N VAL A 189 -13.66 5.75 -22.01
CA VAL A 189 -12.83 6.65 -22.82
C VAL A 189 -13.18 8.10 -22.46
N TYR A 190 -12.19 8.95 -22.39
CA TYR A 190 -12.38 10.36 -22.06
C TYR A 190 -13.02 11.11 -23.24
N ASP A 191 -14.19 11.72 -22.97
CA ASP A 191 -14.90 12.61 -23.88
C ASP A 191 -14.52 14.06 -23.52
N LYS A 192 -13.66 14.67 -24.35
CA LYS A 192 -13.16 16.04 -24.12
C LYS A 192 -14.24 17.12 -24.29
N VAL A 193 -15.36 16.84 -24.96
CA VAL A 193 -16.46 17.80 -25.16
C VAL A 193 -17.33 17.84 -23.90
N LYS A 194 -17.61 16.66 -23.32
CA LYS A 194 -18.42 16.55 -22.10
C LYS A 194 -17.60 16.63 -20.82
N ILE A 195 -16.28 16.58 -20.94
CA ILE A 195 -15.32 16.61 -19.81
C ILE A 195 -15.65 15.49 -18.81
N GLU A 196 -15.75 14.26 -19.29
CA GLU A 196 -16.05 13.07 -18.49
C GLU A 196 -15.55 11.78 -19.17
N PHE A 197 -15.35 10.72 -18.38
CA PHE A 197 -15.14 9.38 -18.91
C PHE A 197 -16.47 8.71 -19.21
N ARG A 198 -16.63 8.19 -20.43
CA ARG A 198 -17.83 7.53 -20.91
C ARG A 198 -17.55 6.09 -21.28
N LYS A 199 -18.53 5.22 -21.01
CA LYS A 199 -18.48 3.83 -21.42
C LYS A 199 -18.31 3.73 -22.94
N ARG A 200 -17.37 2.91 -23.35
CA ARG A 200 -17.10 2.57 -24.75
C ARG A 200 -18.11 1.56 -25.25
#